data_cc1211c0a94d2743684d6bf71ce62bac
#
_entry.id   cc1211c0a94d2743684d6bf71ce62bac
#
_cell.length_a   1.000
_cell.length_b   1.000
_cell.length_c   1.000
_cell.angle_alpha   90.00
_cell.angle_beta   90.00
_cell.angle_gamma   90.00
#
_symmetry.space_group_name_H-M   'P 1'
#
loop_
_entity.id
_entity.type
_entity.pdbx_description
1 polymer ?
#
loop_
_entity_poly.entity_id
_entity_poly.type
_entity_poly.pdbx_seq_one_letter_code
_entity_poly.pdbx_strand_id
1 'polypeptide(L)'
;MSHFLQYTDRAWGLIRTTGKSEQYVHSYFTGYNIPCYLPHIRKVISKYKSVRRIMFPCYLFVAWGDQDVAIMKNCYHISHRIQSEVNADNNIIEQMEDIYRIEQLSEIGDFPLTKTDSNQSKLIKLHSGPLKGMRGHWVNSTNGQSQFKVCLNIVGTHYEIAFNKEFVYQKSEAIAV
;
A
#
# COMPACT_ATOMS: atom_id res chain seq x y z
N MET A 1 -16.40 -2.30 7.67
CA MET A 1 -16.02 -0.90 8.01
C MET A 1 -14.58 -0.70 7.60
N SER A 2 -14.26 0.41 6.95
CA SER A 2 -12.87 0.72 6.60
C SER A 2 -12.01 0.90 7.84
N HIS A 3 -10.83 0.29 7.85
CA HIS A 3 -9.88 0.36 8.96
C HIS A 3 -9.34 1.79 9.18
N PHE A 4 -9.42 2.63 8.14
CA PHE A 4 -8.88 3.99 8.11
C PHE A 4 -9.91 5.11 8.26
N LEU A 5 -11.22 4.80 8.33
CA LEU A 5 -12.31 5.81 8.39
C LEU A 5 -12.62 6.36 9.80
N GLN A 6 -11.90 5.94 10.83
CA GLN A 6 -12.25 6.27 12.22
C GLN A 6 -11.75 7.66 12.70
N TYR A 7 -11.13 8.45 11.82
CA TYR A 7 -10.57 9.75 12.18
C TYR A 7 -11.34 10.86 11.47
N THR A 8 -12.34 11.44 12.13
CA THR A 8 -13.26 12.43 11.53
C THR A 8 -12.69 13.84 11.54
N ASP A 9 -11.70 14.13 12.37
CA ASP A 9 -11.04 15.44 12.55
C ASP A 9 -9.69 15.56 11.85
N ARG A 10 -9.26 14.50 11.15
CA ARG A 10 -7.99 14.39 10.46
C ARG A 10 -8.16 13.86 9.05
N ALA A 11 -7.39 14.40 8.13
CA ALA A 11 -7.35 13.92 6.75
C ALA A 11 -6.12 13.05 6.52
N TRP A 12 -6.31 11.91 5.87
CA TRP A 12 -5.21 11.07 5.44
C TRP A 12 -4.44 11.73 4.29
N GLY A 13 -3.14 11.66 4.38
CA GLY A 13 -2.23 12.11 3.35
C GLY A 13 -0.96 11.29 3.33
N LEU A 14 -0.06 11.62 2.44
CA LEU A 14 1.22 10.95 2.27
C LEU A 14 2.36 11.89 2.67
N ILE A 15 3.31 11.37 3.41
CA ILE A 15 4.54 12.08 3.77
C ILE A 15 5.70 11.39 3.06
N ARG A 16 6.58 12.22 2.48
CA ARG A 16 7.88 11.76 2.01
C ARG A 16 8.93 12.02 3.09
N THR A 17 9.64 10.96 3.48
CA THR A 17 10.72 11.04 4.46
C THR A 17 12.07 11.27 3.78
N THR A 18 13.05 11.76 4.56
CA THR A 18 14.44 11.87 4.11
C THR A 18 15.16 10.55 4.34
N GLY A 19 15.81 10.03 3.31
CA GLY A 19 16.55 8.77 3.41
C GLY A 19 15.66 7.61 3.89
N LYS A 20 16.24 6.71 4.68
CA LYS A 20 15.56 5.53 5.24
C LYS A 20 15.02 5.82 6.66
N SER A 21 14.29 6.92 6.82
CA SER A 21 13.82 7.40 8.14
C SER A 21 12.35 7.07 8.42
N GLU A 22 11.72 6.20 7.62
CA GLU A 22 10.28 5.91 7.71
C GLU A 22 9.89 5.37 9.09
N GLN A 23 10.68 4.45 9.64
CA GLN A 23 10.41 3.86 10.96
C GLN A 23 10.57 4.89 12.07
N TYR A 24 11.57 5.78 11.97
CA TYR A 24 11.75 6.87 12.92
C TYR A 24 10.54 7.80 12.89
N VAL A 25 10.12 8.26 11.70
CA VAL A 25 8.97 9.15 11.52
C VAL A 25 7.68 8.49 12.00
N HIS A 26 7.50 7.20 11.72
CA HIS A 26 6.38 6.42 12.21
C HIS A 26 6.35 6.41 13.76
N SER A 27 7.45 6.07 14.40
CA SER A 27 7.56 6.06 15.87
C SER A 27 7.35 7.46 16.48
N TYR A 28 7.88 8.50 15.83
CA TYR A 28 7.70 9.88 16.23
C TYR A 28 6.21 10.25 16.27
N PHE A 29 5.47 10.02 15.20
CA PHE A 29 4.03 10.32 15.15
C PHE A 29 3.21 9.47 16.10
N THR A 30 3.52 8.19 16.21
CA THR A 30 2.86 7.30 17.18
C THR A 30 3.03 7.84 18.61
N GLY A 31 4.21 8.37 18.95
CA GLY A 31 4.49 8.99 20.26
C GLY A 31 3.64 10.24 20.54
N TYR A 32 3.18 10.93 19.52
CA TYR A 32 2.26 12.08 19.62
C TYR A 32 0.79 11.71 19.37
N ASN A 33 0.45 10.43 19.31
CA ASN A 33 -0.90 9.94 18.99
C ASN A 33 -1.43 10.45 17.63
N ILE A 34 -0.55 10.68 16.68
CA ILE A 34 -0.91 11.01 15.30
C ILE A 34 -1.02 9.68 14.54
N PRO A 35 -2.21 9.37 13.98
CA PRO A 35 -2.41 8.11 13.26
C PRO A 35 -1.52 8.05 12.03
N CYS A 36 -0.78 6.95 11.90
CA CYS A 36 0.10 6.72 10.77
C CYS A 36 0.13 5.25 10.37
N TYR A 37 0.38 5.00 9.09
CA TYR A 37 0.43 3.67 8.51
C TYR A 37 1.67 3.53 7.63
N LEU A 38 2.55 2.60 8.03
CA LEU A 38 3.76 2.25 7.31
C LEU A 38 3.59 0.82 6.75
N PRO A 39 3.16 0.67 5.49
CA PRO A 39 2.87 -0.64 4.94
C PRO A 39 4.13 -1.47 4.73
N HIS A 40 4.02 -2.76 5.04
CA HIS A 40 5.08 -3.73 4.87
C HIS A 40 4.66 -4.83 3.89
N ILE A 41 5.64 -5.45 3.28
CA ILE A 41 5.44 -6.66 2.50
C ILE A 41 6.41 -7.73 2.97
N ARG A 42 5.91 -8.96 3.11
CA ARG A 42 6.74 -10.11 3.39
C ARG A 42 7.49 -10.50 2.12
N LYS A 43 8.79 -10.66 2.21
CA LYS A 43 9.64 -11.18 1.15
C LYS A 43 10.28 -12.49 1.59
N VAL A 44 10.04 -13.55 0.85
CA VAL A 44 10.69 -14.83 1.06
C VAL A 44 12.12 -14.75 0.50
N ILE A 45 13.12 -15.01 1.35
CA ILE A 45 14.53 -15.03 0.96
C ILE A 45 14.97 -16.45 0.67
N SER A 46 14.48 -17.43 1.45
CA SER A 46 14.73 -18.84 1.27
C SER A 46 13.58 -19.66 1.85
N LYS A 47 13.61 -20.99 1.63
CA LYS A 47 12.59 -21.92 2.17
C LYS A 47 12.27 -21.71 3.65
N TYR A 48 13.25 -21.25 4.44
CA TYR A 48 13.12 -21.11 5.91
C TYR A 48 13.24 -19.68 6.41
N LYS A 49 13.40 -18.69 5.51
CA LYS A 49 13.65 -17.30 5.89
C LYS A 49 12.80 -16.33 5.08
N SER A 50 12.02 -15.55 5.78
CA SER A 50 11.34 -14.38 5.23
C SER A 50 11.68 -13.14 6.05
N VAL A 51 11.58 -11.98 5.44
CA VAL A 51 11.75 -10.68 6.08
C VAL A 51 10.58 -9.77 5.72
N ARG A 52 10.17 -8.94 6.67
CA ARG A 52 9.25 -7.84 6.38
C ARG A 52 10.05 -6.65 5.87
N ARG A 53 9.63 -6.06 4.78
CA ARG A 53 10.22 -4.86 4.18
C ARG A 53 9.17 -3.78 4.05
N ILE A 54 9.58 -2.53 4.20
CA ILE A 54 8.73 -1.39 3.90
C ILE A 54 8.33 -1.48 2.43
N MET A 55 7.02 -1.39 2.16
CA MET A 55 6.48 -1.56 0.81
C MET A 55 6.87 -0.40 -0.09
N PHE A 56 6.80 0.83 0.41
CA PHE A 56 7.13 2.05 -0.32
C PHE A 56 8.23 2.82 0.41
N PRO A 57 9.52 2.60 0.08
CA PRO A 57 10.62 3.32 0.71
C PRO A 57 10.49 4.83 0.56
N CYS A 58 10.77 5.55 1.63
CA CYS A 58 10.65 7.00 1.77
C CYS A 58 9.21 7.52 1.82
N TYR A 59 8.19 6.67 1.98
CA TYR A 59 6.80 7.11 2.09
C TYR A 59 6.09 6.51 3.29
N LEU A 60 5.19 7.32 3.87
CA LEU A 60 4.41 6.99 5.06
C LEU A 60 3.04 7.66 4.93
N PHE A 61 1.97 6.93 5.18
CA PHE A 61 0.62 7.49 5.28
C PHE A 61 0.39 8.02 6.69
N VAL A 62 -0.15 9.22 6.79
CA VAL A 62 -0.42 9.90 8.07
C VAL A 62 -1.77 10.59 8.00
N ALA A 63 -2.55 10.52 9.08
CA ALA A 63 -3.75 11.33 9.23
C ALA A 63 -3.43 12.54 10.11
N TRP A 64 -3.58 13.76 9.59
CA TRP A 64 -3.31 14.98 10.35
C TRP A 64 -4.38 16.04 10.16
N GLY A 65 -4.52 16.89 11.18
CA GLY A 65 -5.32 18.10 11.17
C GLY A 65 -4.46 19.33 11.49
N ASP A 66 -5.09 20.49 11.60
CA ASP A 66 -4.39 21.75 11.90
C ASP A 66 -3.62 21.70 13.23
N GLN A 67 -4.16 20.99 14.22
CA GLN A 67 -3.54 20.78 15.54
C GLN A 67 -2.20 20.04 15.46
N ASP A 68 -1.96 19.24 14.43
CA ASP A 68 -0.78 18.41 14.29
C ASP A 68 0.36 19.11 13.52
N VAL A 69 0.08 20.24 12.88
CA VAL A 69 1.03 20.93 11.98
C VAL A 69 2.32 21.33 12.68
N ALA A 70 2.25 21.77 13.95
CA ALA A 70 3.42 22.16 14.72
C ALA A 70 4.33 20.93 14.99
N ILE A 71 3.74 19.79 15.36
CA ILE A 71 4.45 18.53 15.58
C ILE A 71 5.13 18.06 14.28
N MET A 72 4.40 18.15 13.16
CA MET A 72 4.95 17.75 11.86
C MET A 72 6.12 18.64 11.42
N LYS A 73 6.07 19.95 11.71
CA LYS A 73 7.17 20.89 11.38
C LYS A 73 8.44 20.59 12.18
N ASN A 74 8.32 20.07 13.38
CA ASN A 74 9.44 19.74 14.25
C ASN A 74 10.09 18.37 13.92
N CYS A 75 9.51 17.60 13.01
CA CYS A 75 10.10 16.36 12.56
C CYS A 75 11.06 16.60 11.40
N TYR A 76 12.35 16.63 11.65
CA TYR A 76 13.42 16.95 10.66
C TYR A 76 13.52 15.94 9.51
N HIS A 77 12.96 14.75 9.67
CA HIS A 77 13.02 13.69 8.66
C HIS A 77 11.88 13.72 7.65
N ILE A 78 11.05 14.76 7.66
CA ILE A 78 10.02 14.98 6.66
C ILE A 78 10.56 15.91 5.58
N SER A 79 10.64 15.42 4.34
CA SER A 79 11.05 16.26 3.20
C SER A 79 9.87 16.96 2.53
N HIS A 80 8.75 16.27 2.37
CA HIS A 80 7.54 16.80 1.72
C HIS A 80 6.29 16.22 2.38
N ARG A 81 5.23 17.03 2.42
CA ARG A 81 3.87 16.62 2.76
C ARG A 81 3.06 16.68 1.47
N ILE A 82 2.39 15.59 1.20
CA ILE A 82 1.53 15.48 0.03
C ILE A 82 0.13 15.26 0.58
N GLN A 83 -0.64 16.36 0.72
CA GLN A 83 -2.07 16.22 0.91
C GLN A 83 -2.64 15.60 -0.36
N SER A 84 -3.36 14.49 -0.24
CA SER A 84 -4.18 14.05 -1.33
C SER A 84 -5.31 15.07 -1.46
N GLU A 85 -5.23 15.94 -2.43
CA GLU A 85 -6.46 16.53 -2.96
C GLU A 85 -7.34 15.35 -3.33
N VAL A 86 -8.53 15.31 -2.76
CA VAL A 86 -9.53 14.27 -3.04
C VAL A 86 -10.03 14.51 -4.47
N ASN A 87 -9.20 14.19 -5.44
CA ASN A 87 -9.65 14.01 -6.80
C ASN A 87 -10.43 12.70 -6.82
N ALA A 88 -11.65 12.73 -7.30
CA ALA A 88 -12.63 11.65 -7.27
C ALA A 88 -12.10 10.28 -7.78
N ASP A 89 -10.99 10.29 -8.52
CA ASP A 89 -10.36 9.08 -9.08
C ASP A 89 -9.22 8.47 -8.24
N ASN A 90 -8.74 9.17 -7.18
CA ASN A 90 -7.62 8.73 -6.34
C ASN A 90 -7.95 8.88 -4.86
N ASN A 91 -8.97 8.16 -4.40
CA ASN A 91 -9.27 8.12 -2.97
C ASN A 91 -8.12 7.43 -2.22
N ILE A 92 -7.34 8.21 -1.46
CA ILE A 92 -6.19 7.70 -0.69
C ILE A 92 -6.61 6.58 0.27
N ILE A 93 -7.83 6.65 0.81
CA ILE A 93 -8.38 5.64 1.72
C ILE A 93 -8.59 4.30 0.98
N GLU A 94 -9.16 4.33 -0.24
CA GLU A 94 -9.29 3.12 -1.05
C GLU A 94 -7.93 2.51 -1.38
N GLN A 95 -6.95 3.34 -1.73
CA GLN A 95 -5.59 2.87 -1.97
C GLN A 95 -4.96 2.25 -0.72
N MET A 96 -5.14 2.87 0.44
CA MET A 96 -4.64 2.34 1.71
C MET A 96 -5.30 1.01 2.06
N GLU A 97 -6.59 0.85 1.80
CA GLU A 97 -7.29 -0.42 2.00
C GLU A 97 -6.78 -1.52 1.08
N ASP A 98 -6.55 -1.20 -0.19
CA ASP A 98 -5.95 -2.14 -1.13
C ASP A 98 -4.53 -2.53 -0.69
N ILE A 99 -3.71 -1.56 -0.27
CA ILE A 99 -2.37 -1.79 0.27
C ILE A 99 -2.42 -2.65 1.53
N TYR A 100 -3.31 -2.35 2.46
CA TYR A 100 -3.48 -3.13 3.70
C TYR A 100 -3.88 -4.58 3.38
N ARG A 101 -4.80 -4.78 2.44
CA ARG A 101 -5.19 -6.12 2.00
C ARG A 101 -4.02 -6.87 1.37
N ILE A 102 -3.21 -6.21 0.55
CA ILE A 102 -2.00 -6.79 -0.03
C ILE A 102 -0.99 -7.17 1.06
N GLU A 103 -0.81 -6.33 2.07
CA GLU A 103 0.04 -6.63 3.24
C GLU A 103 -0.43 -7.92 3.92
N GLN A 104 -1.73 -8.06 4.21
CA GLN A 104 -2.29 -9.28 4.80
C GLN A 104 -2.06 -10.51 3.91
N LEU A 105 -2.29 -10.37 2.61
CA LEU A 105 -2.07 -11.47 1.66
C LEU A 105 -0.59 -11.86 1.57
N SER A 106 0.33 -10.92 1.75
CA SER A 106 1.77 -11.20 1.73
C SER A 106 2.23 -12.10 2.87
N GLU A 107 1.47 -12.22 3.96
CA GLU A 107 1.80 -13.13 5.05
C GLU A 107 1.58 -14.60 4.66
N ILE A 108 0.69 -14.88 3.71
CA ILE A 108 0.36 -16.23 3.25
C ILE A 108 1.04 -16.62 1.93
N GLY A 109 1.61 -15.66 1.21
CA GLY A 109 2.26 -15.91 -0.08
C GLY A 109 3.42 -14.96 -0.36
N ASP A 110 4.24 -15.30 -1.35
CA ASP A 110 5.31 -14.42 -1.86
C ASP A 110 4.81 -13.69 -3.10
N PHE A 111 4.51 -12.42 -2.95
CA PHE A 111 4.00 -11.57 -4.02
C PHE A 111 5.02 -10.47 -4.32
N PRO A 112 5.80 -10.59 -5.42
CA PRO A 112 6.83 -9.63 -5.74
C PRO A 112 6.22 -8.26 -6.09
N LEU A 113 6.64 -7.23 -5.35
CA LEU A 113 6.35 -5.84 -5.65
C LEU A 113 7.43 -5.31 -6.60
N THR A 114 7.03 -4.83 -7.76
CA THR A 114 7.93 -4.23 -8.75
C THR A 114 7.52 -2.78 -9.04
N LYS A 115 8.52 -1.91 -9.17
CA LYS A 115 8.31 -0.57 -9.68
C LYS A 115 8.24 -0.64 -11.21
N THR A 116 7.29 0.03 -11.83
CA THR A 116 7.12 0.05 -13.28
C THR A 116 6.98 1.47 -13.81
N ASP A 117 7.49 1.68 -15.00
CA ASP A 117 7.35 2.96 -15.71
C ASP A 117 6.13 2.96 -16.67
N SER A 118 5.42 1.84 -16.78
CA SER A 118 4.35 1.67 -17.76
C SER A 118 2.96 1.99 -17.21
N ASN A 119 2.34 2.97 -17.84
CA ASN A 119 0.94 3.38 -17.60
C ASN A 119 -0.01 2.90 -18.71
N GLN A 120 0.35 1.85 -19.48
CA GLN A 120 -0.25 1.60 -20.79
C GLN A 120 -1.26 0.46 -20.87
N SER A 121 -1.54 -0.26 -19.80
CA SER A 121 -2.49 -1.39 -19.87
C SER A 121 -3.88 -0.94 -19.45
N LYS A 122 -4.89 -1.38 -20.20
CA LYS A 122 -6.29 -1.20 -19.79
C LYS A 122 -6.52 -1.89 -18.45
N LEU A 123 -6.74 -1.10 -17.41
CA LEU A 123 -7.03 -1.62 -16.08
C LEU A 123 -8.43 -2.23 -16.03
N ILE A 124 -8.53 -3.38 -15.42
CA ILE A 124 -9.79 -4.05 -15.09
C ILE A 124 -9.95 -4.14 -13.58
N LYS A 125 -11.19 -4.04 -13.10
CA LYS A 125 -11.52 -4.22 -11.68
C LYS A 125 -11.97 -5.65 -11.46
N LEU A 126 -11.40 -6.33 -10.46
CA LEU A 126 -11.82 -7.68 -10.10
C LEU A 126 -13.14 -7.65 -9.31
N HIS A 127 -14.05 -8.54 -9.64
CA HIS A 127 -15.38 -8.61 -9.04
C HIS A 127 -15.53 -9.74 -8.00
N SER A 128 -14.55 -10.62 -7.88
CA SER A 128 -14.59 -11.77 -6.98
C SER A 128 -13.18 -12.16 -6.49
N GLY A 129 -13.12 -13.07 -5.52
CA GLY A 129 -11.89 -13.62 -4.96
C GLY A 129 -11.19 -12.70 -3.96
N PRO A 130 -10.00 -13.09 -3.48
CA PRO A 130 -9.24 -12.36 -2.46
C PRO A 130 -8.88 -10.92 -2.86
N LEU A 131 -8.78 -10.66 -4.17
CA LEU A 131 -8.44 -9.34 -4.73
C LEU A 131 -9.68 -8.57 -5.25
N LYS A 132 -10.88 -8.93 -4.79
CA LYS A 132 -12.12 -8.24 -5.19
C LYS A 132 -12.01 -6.74 -4.95
N GLY A 133 -12.35 -5.94 -5.97
CA GLY A 133 -12.31 -4.47 -5.95
C GLY A 133 -11.00 -3.88 -6.45
N MET A 134 -9.89 -4.63 -6.43
CA MET A 134 -8.60 -4.14 -6.89
C MET A 134 -8.56 -3.96 -8.41
N ARG A 135 -7.81 -2.95 -8.83
CA ARG A 135 -7.58 -2.64 -10.25
C ARG A 135 -6.25 -3.20 -10.71
N GLY A 136 -6.20 -3.76 -11.89
CA GLY A 136 -4.98 -4.31 -12.46
C GLY A 136 -5.20 -4.82 -13.87
N HIS A 137 -4.23 -5.57 -14.39
CA HIS A 137 -4.29 -6.17 -15.73
C HIS A 137 -3.73 -7.58 -15.75
N TRP A 138 -4.18 -8.38 -16.71
CA TRP A 138 -3.64 -9.70 -16.95
C TRP A 138 -2.37 -9.65 -17.81
N VAL A 139 -1.38 -10.40 -17.41
CA VAL A 139 -0.12 -10.59 -18.15
C VAL A 139 0.12 -12.08 -18.33
N ASN A 140 0.44 -12.47 -19.54
CA ASN A 140 0.93 -13.82 -19.81
C ASN A 140 2.45 -13.82 -19.56
N SER A 141 2.89 -14.63 -18.61
CA SER A 141 4.33 -14.80 -18.37
C SER A 141 4.95 -15.64 -19.49
N THR A 142 6.25 -15.50 -19.64
CA THR A 142 7.05 -16.29 -20.62
C THR A 142 6.93 -17.80 -20.41
N ASN A 143 6.51 -18.24 -19.24
CA ASN A 143 6.29 -19.65 -18.90
C ASN A 143 4.85 -20.13 -19.16
N GLY A 144 4.02 -19.34 -19.88
CA GLY A 144 2.63 -19.69 -20.19
C GLY A 144 1.65 -19.55 -19.03
N GLN A 145 2.09 -19.12 -17.85
CA GLN A 145 1.21 -18.85 -16.71
C GLN A 145 0.66 -17.45 -16.77
N SER A 146 -0.67 -17.31 -16.71
CA SER A 146 -1.31 -15.99 -16.61
C SER A 146 -1.21 -15.46 -15.17
N GLN A 147 -0.79 -14.22 -15.05
CA GLN A 147 -0.71 -13.49 -13.77
C GLN A 147 -1.60 -12.26 -13.82
N PHE A 148 -2.25 -11.95 -12.69
CA PHE A 148 -2.93 -10.68 -12.51
C PHE A 148 -1.99 -9.73 -11.77
N LYS A 149 -1.70 -8.57 -12.40
CA LYS A 149 -0.89 -7.53 -11.78
C LYS A 149 -1.79 -6.43 -11.23
N VAL A 150 -1.82 -6.30 -9.91
CA VAL A 150 -2.47 -5.18 -9.23
C VAL A 150 -1.59 -3.94 -9.39
N CYS A 151 -2.19 -2.84 -9.83
CA CYS A 151 -1.51 -1.57 -10.06
C CYS A 151 -1.82 -0.61 -8.92
N LEU A 152 -0.76 -0.08 -8.31
CA LEU A 152 -0.81 0.94 -7.29
C LEU A 152 -0.08 2.17 -7.80
N ASN A 153 -0.67 3.36 -7.59
CA ASN A 153 -0.03 4.63 -7.94
C ASN A 153 0.25 5.43 -6.67
N ILE A 154 1.50 5.51 -6.28
CA ILE A 154 1.94 6.27 -5.11
C ILE A 154 2.74 7.48 -5.59
N VAL A 155 2.11 8.66 -5.57
CA VAL A 155 2.72 9.94 -5.97
C VAL A 155 3.39 9.87 -7.36
N GLY A 156 2.62 9.42 -8.35
CA GLY A 156 3.13 9.28 -9.73
C GLY A 156 4.13 8.15 -9.93
N THR A 157 4.47 7.40 -8.89
CA THR A 157 5.25 6.17 -9.04
C THR A 157 4.31 4.99 -9.12
N HIS A 158 4.43 4.24 -10.20
CA HIS A 158 3.63 3.05 -10.44
C HIS A 158 4.30 1.81 -9.86
N TYR A 159 3.53 1.04 -9.12
CA TYR A 159 3.95 -0.23 -8.56
C TYR A 159 3.00 -1.32 -9.06
N GLU A 160 3.54 -2.48 -9.34
CA GLU A 160 2.80 -3.67 -9.72
C GLU A 160 3.11 -4.81 -8.76
N ILE A 161 2.07 -5.54 -8.36
CA ILE A 161 2.18 -6.75 -7.57
C ILE A 161 1.52 -7.88 -8.34
N ALA A 162 2.30 -8.91 -8.64
CA ALA A 162 1.85 -10.03 -9.44
C ALA A 162 1.22 -11.13 -8.57
N PHE A 163 0.04 -11.58 -8.97
CA PHE A 163 -0.68 -12.70 -8.37
C PHE A 163 -0.95 -13.79 -9.42
N ASN A 164 -0.71 -15.03 -9.08
CA ASN A 164 -1.01 -16.15 -9.97
C ASN A 164 -2.52 -16.28 -10.19
N LYS A 165 -2.92 -16.76 -11.37
CA LYS A 165 -4.32 -16.95 -11.74
C LYS A 165 -5.11 -17.78 -10.73
N GLU A 166 -4.51 -18.82 -10.21
CA GLU A 166 -5.11 -19.71 -9.20
C GLU A 166 -5.49 -18.95 -7.94
N PHE A 167 -4.60 -18.08 -7.46
CA PHE A 167 -4.84 -17.24 -6.29
C PHE A 167 -6.00 -16.26 -6.51
N VAL A 168 -6.09 -15.65 -7.70
CA VAL A 168 -7.14 -14.67 -8.05
C VAL A 168 -8.53 -15.30 -8.02
N TYR A 169 -8.64 -16.58 -8.39
CA TYR A 169 -9.91 -17.32 -8.47
C TYR A 169 -10.20 -18.22 -7.26
N GLN A 170 -9.32 -18.25 -6.24
CA GLN A 170 -9.64 -18.96 -5.00
C GLN A 170 -10.93 -18.37 -4.40
N LYS A 171 -11.90 -19.24 -4.12
CA LYS A 171 -13.08 -18.85 -3.36
C LYS A 171 -12.64 -18.39 -1.98
N SER A 172 -13.27 -17.35 -1.46
CA SER A 172 -13.00 -16.67 -0.19
C SER A 172 -13.27 -17.52 1.08
N GLU A 173 -13.05 -18.83 1.03
CA GLU A 173 -13.31 -19.74 2.16
C GLU A 173 -12.17 -19.84 3.18
N ALA A 174 -11.04 -19.14 2.98
CA ALA A 174 -9.86 -19.36 3.81
C ALA A 174 -9.40 -18.17 4.67
N ILE A 175 -10.20 -17.12 4.81
CA ILE A 175 -9.87 -16.02 5.74
C ILE A 175 -11.01 -15.86 6.74
N ALA A 176 -11.20 -16.89 7.57
CA ALA A 176 -11.89 -16.79 8.84
C ALA A 176 -10.84 -17.04 9.93
N VAL A 177 -10.31 -15.95 10.49
CA VAL A 177 -9.64 -15.93 11.80
C VAL A 177 -10.19 -14.74 12.55
#